data_3e7c6416af2e18924d5ddc137f0496a3
#
_entry.id   3e7c6416af2e18924d5ddc137f0496a3
#
_cell.length_a   1.000
_cell.length_b   1.000
_cell.length_c   1.000
_cell.angle_alpha   90.00
_cell.angle_beta   90.00
_cell.angle_gamma   90.00
#
_symmetry.space_group_name_H-M   'P 1'
#
loop_
_entity.id
_entity.type
_entity.pdbx_description
1 polymer ?
#
loop_
_entity_poly.entity_id
_entity_poly.type
_entity_poly.pdbx_seq_one_letter_code
_entity_poly.pdbx_strand_id
1 'polypeptide(L)'
;MQLRYIAVFLSLLQIAVGFYHLKNQNWHGAAILLGEGTSRLPAYLPDYQSIDVQTLLEDSLLILRTVQINGKEGIVEIWQRMVQGDLKIPKITRSTLETA
;
A
#
# COMPACT_ATOMS: atom_id res chain seq x y z
N MET A 1 -9.15 -23.69 -0.37
CA MET A 1 -8.39 -22.44 -0.60
C MET A 1 -7.52 -22.16 0.61
N GLN A 2 -6.26 -21.80 0.37
CA GLN A 2 -5.34 -21.53 1.48
C GLN A 2 -5.64 -20.19 2.14
N LEU A 3 -5.59 -20.18 3.48
CA LEU A 3 -5.79 -18.97 4.25
C LEU A 3 -4.76 -17.87 3.90
N ARG A 4 -3.54 -18.27 3.53
CA ARG A 4 -2.49 -17.32 3.17
C ARG A 4 -2.86 -16.52 1.92
N TYR A 5 -3.47 -17.18 0.93
CA TYR A 5 -3.96 -16.50 -0.27
C TYR A 5 -5.00 -15.44 0.10
N ILE A 6 -5.92 -15.81 0.96
CA ILE A 6 -6.98 -14.89 1.38
C ILE A 6 -6.36 -13.70 2.11
N ALA A 7 -5.40 -13.94 2.99
CA ALA A 7 -4.76 -12.88 3.76
C ALA A 7 -4.00 -11.89 2.87
N VAL A 8 -3.22 -12.40 1.90
CA VAL A 8 -2.50 -11.53 0.97
C VAL A 8 -3.48 -10.76 0.08
N PHE A 9 -4.48 -11.44 -0.46
CA PHE A 9 -5.49 -10.80 -1.29
C PHE A 9 -6.22 -9.69 -0.53
N LEU A 10 -6.59 -9.95 0.71
CA LEU A 10 -7.25 -8.96 1.56
C LEU A 10 -6.35 -7.75 1.81
N SER A 11 -5.04 -7.98 2.05
CA SER A 11 -4.08 -6.89 2.23
C SER A 11 -4.00 -6.01 0.98
N LEU A 12 -3.91 -6.62 -0.20
CA LEU A 12 -3.86 -5.89 -1.45
C LEU A 12 -5.13 -5.06 -1.65
N LEU A 13 -6.28 -5.66 -1.35
CA LEU A 13 -7.56 -4.97 -1.48
C LEU A 13 -7.65 -3.79 -0.51
N GLN A 14 -7.22 -3.97 0.73
CA GLN A 14 -7.25 -2.89 1.72
C GLN A 14 -6.32 -1.74 1.33
N ILE A 15 -5.15 -2.03 0.80
CA ILE A 15 -4.25 -1.00 0.31
C ILE A 15 -4.90 -0.24 -0.84
N ALA A 16 -5.51 -0.94 -1.78
CA ALA A 16 -6.20 -0.31 -2.92
C ALA A 16 -7.33 0.60 -2.46
N VAL A 17 -8.16 0.12 -1.52
CA VAL A 17 -9.26 0.92 -0.97
C VAL A 17 -8.71 2.11 -0.17
N GLY A 18 -7.58 1.93 0.51
CA GLY A 18 -6.90 3.03 1.19
C GLY A 18 -6.52 4.14 0.22
N PHE A 19 -6.02 3.80 -0.97
CA PHE A 19 -5.73 4.78 -2.00
C PHE A 19 -6.98 5.45 -2.56
N TYR A 20 -8.07 4.70 -2.68
CA TYR A 20 -9.36 5.27 -3.07
C TYR A 20 -9.80 6.35 -2.08
N HIS A 21 -9.69 6.06 -0.79
CA HIS A 21 -10.00 7.05 0.25
C HIS A 21 -9.08 8.26 0.18
N LEU A 22 -7.79 8.04 -0.09
CA LEU A 22 -6.83 9.12 -0.24
C LEU A 22 -7.23 10.05 -1.38
N LYS A 23 -7.59 9.47 -2.52
CA LYS A 23 -8.07 10.24 -3.68
C LYS A 23 -9.29 11.08 -3.33
N ASN A 24 -10.19 10.54 -2.51
CA ASN A 24 -11.43 11.22 -2.13
C ASN A 24 -11.28 12.06 -0.87
N GLN A 25 -10.05 12.34 -0.44
CA GLN A 25 -9.74 13.20 0.70
C GLN A 25 -10.31 12.66 2.02
N ASN A 26 -10.50 11.36 2.11
CA ASN A 26 -10.91 10.70 3.34
C ASN A 26 -9.65 10.24 4.09
N TRP A 27 -9.07 11.16 4.87
CA TRP A 27 -7.83 10.88 5.62
C TRP A 27 -8.00 9.71 6.58
N HIS A 28 -9.10 9.68 7.31
CA HIS A 28 -9.35 8.64 8.30
C HIS A 28 -9.42 7.25 7.66
N GLY A 29 -10.19 7.13 6.57
CA GLY A 29 -10.30 5.87 5.84
C GLY A 29 -8.98 5.44 5.23
N ALA A 30 -8.22 6.38 4.67
CA ALA A 30 -6.92 6.08 4.10
C ALA A 30 -5.95 5.56 5.17
N ALA A 31 -5.86 6.25 6.31
CA ALA A 31 -4.96 5.84 7.40
C ALA A 31 -5.30 4.45 7.92
N ILE A 32 -6.57 4.16 8.15
CA ILE A 32 -7.00 2.87 8.68
C ILE A 32 -6.71 1.75 7.68
N LEU A 33 -7.12 1.91 6.43
CA LEU A 33 -7.02 0.81 5.47
C LEU A 33 -5.60 0.58 5.01
N LEU A 34 -4.81 1.63 4.83
CA LEU A 34 -3.38 1.45 4.57
C LEU A 34 -2.68 0.79 5.75
N GLY A 35 -3.05 1.16 6.97
CA GLY A 35 -2.50 0.54 8.18
C GLY A 35 -2.83 -0.94 8.27
N GLU A 36 -4.08 -1.31 8.08
CA GLU A 36 -4.49 -2.71 8.14
C GLU A 36 -3.87 -3.54 7.01
N GLY A 37 -3.87 -3.01 5.78
CA GLY A 37 -3.32 -3.72 4.64
C GLY A 37 -1.82 -3.98 4.78
N THR A 38 -1.06 -2.98 5.22
CA THR A 38 0.39 -3.12 5.38
C THR A 38 0.76 -4.00 6.57
N SER A 39 -0.08 -4.08 7.60
CA SER A 39 0.24 -4.85 8.81
C SER A 39 0.36 -6.34 8.59
N ARG A 40 -0.29 -6.88 7.55
CA ARG A 40 -0.26 -8.31 7.24
C ARG A 40 0.90 -8.72 6.36
N LEU A 41 1.45 -7.79 5.58
CA LEU A 41 2.44 -8.12 4.54
C LEU A 41 3.78 -8.65 5.07
N PRO A 42 4.27 -8.24 6.26
CA PRO A 42 5.56 -8.76 6.74
C PRO A 42 5.64 -10.28 6.84
N ALA A 43 4.52 -10.96 7.03
CA ALA A 43 4.48 -12.42 7.09
C ALA A 43 4.78 -13.09 5.75
N TYR A 44 4.80 -12.34 4.65
CA TYR A 44 4.93 -12.87 3.29
C TYR A 44 6.16 -12.33 2.56
N LEU A 45 7.09 -11.74 3.31
CA LEU A 45 8.33 -11.21 2.74
C LEU A 45 9.29 -12.35 2.36
N PRO A 46 10.16 -12.14 1.36
CA PRO A 46 10.23 -10.96 0.49
C PRO A 46 9.26 -11.00 -0.68
N ASP A 47 8.77 -12.17 -1.04
CA ASP A 47 7.83 -12.35 -2.13
C ASP A 47 6.87 -13.48 -1.81
N TYR A 48 5.72 -13.46 -2.45
CA TYR A 48 4.68 -14.47 -2.28
C TYR A 48 3.98 -14.69 -3.60
N GLN A 49 3.96 -15.93 -4.10
CA GLN A 49 3.30 -16.29 -5.35
C GLN A 49 3.70 -15.34 -6.49
N SER A 50 4.99 -15.11 -6.63
CA SER A 50 5.60 -14.25 -7.66
C SER A 50 5.29 -12.77 -7.52
N ILE A 51 4.70 -12.34 -6.41
CA ILE A 51 4.47 -10.92 -6.12
C ILE A 51 5.62 -10.40 -5.26
N ASP A 52 6.20 -9.28 -5.67
CA ASP A 52 7.23 -8.59 -4.89
C ASP A 52 6.57 -7.87 -3.71
N VAL A 53 6.42 -8.59 -2.61
CA VAL A 53 5.78 -8.08 -1.40
C VAL A 53 6.64 -7.03 -0.72
N GLN A 54 7.96 -7.19 -0.75
CA GLN A 54 8.85 -6.28 -0.06
C GLN A 54 8.74 -4.86 -0.64
N THR A 55 8.81 -4.72 -1.95
CA THR A 55 8.69 -3.41 -2.59
C THR A 55 7.32 -2.80 -2.36
N LEU A 56 6.27 -3.61 -2.49
CA LEU A 56 4.91 -3.15 -2.22
C LEU A 56 4.78 -2.62 -0.80
N LEU A 57 5.31 -3.37 0.18
CA LEU A 57 5.25 -2.98 1.59
C LEU A 57 6.02 -1.68 1.85
N GLU A 58 7.24 -1.59 1.33
CA GLU A 58 8.07 -0.40 1.53
C GLU A 58 7.39 0.86 0.96
N ASP A 59 6.90 0.77 -0.27
CA ASP A 59 6.25 1.90 -0.92
C ASP A 59 4.94 2.28 -0.21
N SER A 60 4.17 1.28 0.20
CA SER A 60 2.90 1.52 0.92
C SER A 60 3.11 2.12 2.30
N LEU A 61 4.17 1.68 3.01
CA LEU A 61 4.51 2.25 4.32
C LEU A 61 4.94 3.71 4.21
N LEU A 62 5.65 4.06 3.15
CA LEU A 62 6.04 5.45 2.93
C LEU A 62 4.80 6.34 2.78
N ILE A 63 3.83 5.91 2.00
CA ILE A 63 2.57 6.63 1.84
C ILE A 63 1.83 6.72 3.18
N LEU A 64 1.72 5.61 3.90
CA LEU A 64 1.03 5.58 5.19
C LEU A 64 1.66 6.56 6.17
N ARG A 65 2.98 6.56 6.28
CA ARG A 65 3.68 7.49 7.18
C ARG A 65 3.45 8.93 6.77
N THR A 66 3.47 9.21 5.48
CA THR A 66 3.21 10.55 4.97
C THR A 66 1.80 11.01 5.33
N VAL A 67 0.82 10.13 5.18
CA VAL A 67 -0.58 10.39 5.56
C VAL A 67 -0.68 10.69 7.06
N GLN A 68 -0.01 9.88 7.89
CA GLN A 68 -0.07 10.03 9.34
C GLN A 68 0.59 11.32 9.81
N ILE A 69 1.74 11.66 9.25
CA ILE A 69 2.50 12.84 9.67
C ILE A 69 1.79 14.13 9.29
N ASN A 70 1.22 14.19 8.10
CA ASN A 70 0.63 15.42 7.59
C ASN A 70 -0.80 15.67 8.06
N GLY A 71 -1.48 14.65 8.58
CA GLY A 71 -2.84 14.79 9.07
C GLY A 71 -3.84 15.12 7.98
N LYS A 72 -5.06 15.45 8.40
CA LYS A 72 -6.15 15.73 7.45
C LYS A 72 -5.84 16.90 6.52
N GLU A 73 -5.16 17.90 7.01
CA GLU A 73 -4.89 19.13 6.27
C GLU A 73 -3.96 18.88 5.09
N GLY A 74 -3.13 17.87 5.15
CA GLY A 74 -2.15 17.59 4.10
C GLY A 74 -2.62 16.63 3.03
N ILE A 75 -3.85 16.11 3.12
CA ILE A 75 -4.25 14.99 2.26
C ILE A 75 -4.32 15.36 0.78
N VAL A 76 -4.76 16.57 0.46
CA VAL A 76 -4.86 17.01 -0.94
C VAL A 76 -3.46 17.09 -1.55
N GLU A 77 -2.51 17.64 -0.81
CA GLU A 77 -1.14 17.75 -1.28
C GLU A 77 -0.48 16.38 -1.50
N ILE A 78 -0.75 15.42 -0.61
CA ILE A 78 -0.22 14.06 -0.77
C ILE A 78 -0.69 13.46 -2.09
N TRP A 79 -1.99 13.56 -2.38
CA TRP A 79 -2.54 13.04 -3.63
C TRP A 79 -1.91 13.72 -4.85
N GLN A 80 -1.77 15.04 -4.79
CA GLN A 80 -1.16 15.81 -5.87
C GLN A 80 0.30 15.37 -6.12
N ARG A 81 1.07 15.15 -5.05
CA ARG A 81 2.44 14.68 -5.17
C ARG A 81 2.52 13.30 -5.80
N MET A 82 1.58 12.42 -5.48
CA MET A 82 1.51 11.11 -6.11
C MET A 82 1.22 11.21 -7.61
N VAL A 83 0.28 12.05 -7.97
CA VAL A 83 -0.10 12.24 -9.38
C VAL A 83 1.07 12.86 -10.16
N GLN A 84 1.81 13.77 -9.54
CA GLN A 84 2.96 14.43 -10.17
C GLN A 84 4.22 13.58 -10.22
N GLY A 85 4.22 12.44 -9.54
CA GLY A 85 5.37 11.56 -9.51
C GLY A 85 6.40 11.85 -8.43
N ASP A 86 6.16 12.84 -7.56
CA ASP A 86 7.07 13.17 -6.47
C ASP A 86 6.99 12.18 -5.33
N LEU A 87 5.89 11.45 -5.23
CA LEU A 87 5.66 10.45 -4.22
C LEU A 87 5.26 9.16 -4.93
N LYS A 88 6.03 8.11 -4.71
CA LYS A 88 5.87 6.88 -5.46
C LYS A 88 4.55 6.18 -5.16
N ILE A 89 3.84 5.78 -6.21
CA ILE A 89 2.61 5.00 -6.09
C ILE A 89 3.00 3.53 -6.01
N PRO A 90 2.59 2.81 -4.94
CA PRO A 90 2.87 1.38 -4.84
C PRO A 90 2.24 0.60 -5.99
N LYS A 91 2.95 -0.42 -6.44
CA LYS A 91 2.49 -1.28 -7.53
C LYS A 91 2.65 -2.74 -7.13
N ILE A 92 1.78 -3.58 -7.67
CA ILE A 92 1.96 -5.01 -7.59
C ILE A 92 2.88 -5.40 -8.72
N THR A 93 4.11 -5.81 -8.38
CA THR A 93 5.11 -6.18 -9.37
C THR A 93 5.51 -7.63 -9.19
N ARG A 94 6.01 -8.21 -10.28
CA ARG A 94 6.49 -9.58 -10.27
C ARG A 94 7.82 -9.65 -9.54
N SER A 95 8.02 -10.72 -8.78
CA SER A 95 9.29 -10.95 -8.11
C SER A 95 10.40 -11.14 -9.14
N THR A 96 11.56 -10.46 -8.93
CA THR A 96 12.71 -10.61 -9.81
C THR A 96 13.33 -12.01 -9.73
N LEU A 97 13.08 -12.73 -8.65
CA LEU A 97 13.57 -14.10 -8.51
C LEU A 97 12.94 -15.05 -9.52
N GLU A 98 11.76 -14.71 -10.02
CA GLU A 98 11.05 -15.53 -11.00
C GLU A 98 11.59 -15.41 -12.42
N THR A 99 12.40 -14.41 -12.69
CA THR A 99 12.89 -14.14 -14.04
C THR A 99 14.25 -14.74 -14.31
N ALA A 100 14.81 -15.40 -13.34
CA ALA A 100 16.13 -16.01 -13.48
C ALA A 100 16.10 -17.25 -14.39
#